data_a548fe590b026c01983a50690e918c82
#
_entry.id   a548fe590b026c01983a50690e918c82
#
_cell.length_a   1.000
_cell.length_b   1.000
_cell.length_c   1.000
_cell.angle_alpha   90.00
_cell.angle_beta   90.00
_cell.angle_gamma   90.00
#
_symmetry.space_group_name_H-M   'P 1'
#
loop_
_entity.id
_entity.type
_entity.pdbx_description
1 polymer ?
#
loop_
_entity_poly.entity_id
_entity_poly.type
_entity_poly.pdbx_seq_one_letter_code
_entity_poly.pdbx_strand_id
1 'polypeptide(L)'
;MMGLIGFSLLGGGGAELGAAQRELLGLVQQARSRAALSASETRLIVNNNEEDEDKYHRYIELLVKDTCATNGEVTWLVMGEGKYLADGVYFVPDDNGYSETSSNWRSDAYTIWSDSGEDFRLKDAFKGERELNGETSFRYLAFNEVGNVVFPDSTGGGTQKSPRLVLSVGAPNPTGEGKPLRFDNPDAISGILLRRYGGFAVLELDDFE
;
A
#
# COMPACT_ATOMS: atom_id res chain seq x y z
N MET A 1 -17.46 -24.67 34.16
CA MET A 1 -16.23 -24.09 33.58
C MET A 1 -16.61 -23.56 32.21
N MET A 2 -17.11 -22.34 32.15
CA MET A 2 -17.57 -21.70 30.92
C MET A 2 -16.80 -20.41 30.70
N GLY A 3 -16.11 -20.34 29.59
CA GLY A 3 -16.18 -19.26 28.62
C GLY A 3 -15.46 -17.98 28.94
N LEU A 4 -14.17 -17.93 28.65
CA LEU A 4 -13.38 -16.70 28.50
C LEU A 4 -12.89 -16.55 27.03
N ILE A 5 -13.77 -16.76 26.07
CA ILE A 5 -13.42 -16.64 24.62
C ILE A 5 -14.18 -15.47 23.95
N GLY A 6 -14.64 -14.50 24.70
CA GLY A 6 -15.53 -13.47 24.13
C GLY A 6 -15.07 -12.04 24.14
N PHE A 7 -13.86 -11.72 24.60
CA PHE A 7 -13.49 -10.32 24.83
C PHE A 7 -12.39 -9.72 23.94
N SER A 8 -11.79 -10.45 23.02
CA SER A 8 -10.73 -9.91 22.16
C SER A 8 -11.21 -9.33 20.81
N LEU A 9 -12.49 -9.49 20.46
CA LEU A 9 -13.03 -9.07 19.15
C LEU A 9 -13.65 -7.66 19.14
N LEU A 10 -13.77 -7.00 20.27
CA LEU A 10 -14.48 -5.71 20.37
C LEU A 10 -13.59 -4.49 20.68
N GLY A 11 -12.27 -4.65 20.82
CA GLY A 11 -11.38 -3.55 21.21
C GLY A 11 -10.04 -3.47 20.50
N GLY A 12 -9.63 -4.49 19.73
CA GLY A 12 -8.29 -4.60 19.17
C GLY A 12 -8.06 -3.79 17.88
N GLY A 13 -9.04 -3.67 17.04
CA GLY A 13 -8.87 -3.12 15.68
C GLY A 13 -8.34 -1.69 15.61
N GLY A 14 -8.68 -0.84 16.54
CA GLY A 14 -8.22 0.56 16.56
C GLY A 14 -6.74 0.71 16.93
N ALA A 15 -6.23 -0.11 17.85
CA ALA A 15 -4.82 -0.07 18.24
C ALA A 15 -3.92 -0.62 17.13
N GLU A 16 -4.33 -1.70 16.48
CA GLU A 16 -3.62 -2.33 15.36
C GLU A 16 -3.63 -1.43 14.13
N LEU A 17 -4.75 -0.80 13.82
CA LEU A 17 -4.87 0.18 12.74
C LEU A 17 -3.96 1.39 12.97
N GLY A 18 -3.96 1.95 14.18
CA GLY A 18 -3.07 3.05 14.54
C GLY A 18 -1.58 2.65 14.54
N ALA A 19 -1.24 1.41 14.87
CA ALA A 19 0.11 0.89 14.75
C ALA A 19 0.53 0.75 13.28
N ALA A 20 -0.31 0.17 12.44
CA ALA A 20 -0.09 0.04 11.02
C ALA A 20 0.06 1.40 10.32
N GLN A 21 -0.74 2.39 10.69
CA GLN A 21 -0.63 3.76 10.16
C GLN A 21 0.72 4.40 10.51
N ARG A 22 1.19 4.26 11.77
CA ARG A 22 2.51 4.77 12.16
C ARG A 22 3.65 4.05 11.45
N GLU A 23 3.55 2.74 11.28
CA GLU A 23 4.54 1.96 10.51
C GLU A 23 4.58 2.41 9.06
N LEU A 24 3.42 2.58 8.43
CA LEU A 24 3.30 3.07 7.07
C LEU A 24 3.92 4.48 6.90
N LEU A 25 3.68 5.38 7.84
CA LEU A 25 4.34 6.69 7.87
C LEU A 25 5.86 6.56 7.93
N GLY A 26 6.38 5.66 8.76
CA GLY A 26 7.81 5.35 8.83
C GLY A 26 8.37 4.85 7.50
N LEU A 27 7.67 3.95 6.82
CA LEU A 27 8.06 3.44 5.50
C LEU A 27 8.06 4.53 4.42
N VAL A 28 7.04 5.39 4.41
CA VAL A 28 6.97 6.54 3.49
C VAL A 28 8.14 7.50 3.72
N GLN A 29 8.47 7.80 4.97
CA GLN A 29 9.61 8.65 5.30
C GLN A 29 10.94 8.00 4.92
N GLN A 30 11.08 6.69 5.14
CA GLN A 30 12.25 5.91 4.73
C GLN A 30 12.43 5.94 3.21
N ALA A 31 11.36 5.71 2.45
CA ALA A 31 11.38 5.75 0.99
C ALA A 31 11.84 7.11 0.46
N ARG A 32 11.27 8.20 0.99
CA ARG A 32 11.65 9.56 0.63
C ARG A 32 13.12 9.88 0.92
N SER A 33 13.54 9.56 2.14
CA SER A 33 14.92 9.80 2.56
C SER A 33 15.88 9.00 1.70
N ARG A 34 15.51 7.76 1.35
CA ARG A 34 16.33 6.92 0.51
C ARG A 34 16.43 7.46 -0.91
N ALA A 35 15.34 7.94 -1.51
CA ALA A 35 15.35 8.58 -2.81
C ALA A 35 16.30 9.78 -2.85
N ALA A 36 16.23 10.66 -1.85
CA ALA A 36 17.08 11.82 -1.75
C ALA A 36 18.56 11.47 -1.51
N LEU A 37 18.84 10.45 -0.68
CA LEU A 37 20.22 10.04 -0.37
C LEU A 37 20.89 9.30 -1.53
N SER A 38 20.16 8.49 -2.28
CA SER A 38 20.68 7.76 -3.43
C SER A 38 20.64 8.58 -4.73
N ALA A 39 20.02 9.77 -4.72
CA ALA A 39 19.71 10.56 -5.91
C ALA A 39 19.08 9.68 -7.02
N SER A 40 18.15 8.82 -6.63
CA SER A 40 17.53 7.83 -7.51
C SER A 40 16.06 7.63 -7.14
N GLU A 41 15.24 7.33 -8.14
CA GLU A 41 13.84 7.01 -7.91
C GLU A 41 13.71 5.84 -6.92
N THR A 42 12.78 5.98 -5.99
CA THR A 42 12.47 4.95 -4.99
C THR A 42 10.98 4.63 -5.06
N ARG A 43 10.64 3.35 -4.97
CA ARG A 43 9.25 2.89 -4.97
C ARG A 43 8.93 2.10 -3.72
N LEU A 44 7.80 2.40 -3.13
CA LEU A 44 7.17 1.59 -2.10
C LEU A 44 6.11 0.74 -2.82
N ILE A 45 6.37 -0.55 -2.97
CA ILE A 45 5.46 -1.47 -3.68
C ILE A 45 4.62 -2.24 -2.68
N VAL A 46 3.38 -2.52 -3.05
CA VAL A 46 2.43 -3.33 -2.28
C VAL A 46 1.96 -4.49 -3.15
N ASN A 47 1.95 -5.69 -2.60
CA ASN A 47 1.48 -6.86 -3.30
C ASN A 47 -0.01 -6.73 -3.67
N ASN A 48 -0.33 -6.95 -4.95
CA ASN A 48 -1.69 -6.90 -5.50
C ASN A 48 -2.10 -8.23 -6.16
N ASN A 49 -1.33 -9.30 -5.91
CA ASN A 49 -1.64 -10.61 -6.44
C ASN A 49 -2.69 -11.30 -5.57
N GLU A 50 -3.90 -11.45 -6.11
CA GLU A 50 -5.04 -12.09 -5.42
C GLU A 50 -4.81 -13.58 -5.11
N GLU A 51 -3.91 -14.24 -5.85
CA GLU A 51 -3.56 -15.65 -5.59
C GLU A 51 -2.65 -15.82 -4.37
N ASP A 52 -1.96 -14.75 -3.92
CA ASP A 52 -1.12 -14.75 -2.72
C ASP A 52 -1.88 -14.07 -1.56
N GLU A 53 -2.87 -14.78 -1.02
CA GLU A 53 -3.76 -14.27 0.03
C GLU A 53 -3.00 -13.73 1.25
N ASP A 54 -1.85 -14.32 1.58
CA ASP A 54 -1.03 -13.90 2.72
C ASP A 54 -0.39 -12.53 2.51
N LYS A 55 -0.12 -12.14 1.26
CA LYS A 55 0.54 -10.88 0.93
C LYS A 55 -0.39 -9.84 0.34
N TYR A 56 -1.53 -10.27 -0.19
CA TYR A 56 -2.45 -9.41 -0.89
C TYR A 56 -2.82 -8.18 -0.04
N HIS A 57 -2.53 -6.99 -0.56
CA HIS A 57 -2.79 -5.68 0.05
C HIS A 57 -2.26 -5.49 1.49
N ARG A 58 -1.25 -6.26 1.90
CA ARG A 58 -0.61 -6.12 3.23
C ARG A 58 0.91 -6.28 3.24
N TYR A 59 1.50 -6.83 2.18
CA TYR A 59 2.96 -6.99 2.08
C TYR A 59 3.58 -5.86 1.28
N ILE A 60 4.61 -5.23 1.85
CA ILE A 60 5.23 -4.00 1.35
C ILE A 60 6.72 -4.23 1.17
N GLU A 61 7.27 -3.82 0.02
CA GLU A 61 8.72 -3.78 -0.22
C GLU A 61 9.17 -2.37 -0.65
N LEU A 62 10.38 -2.03 -0.27
CA LEU A 62 11.04 -0.77 -0.67
C LEU A 62 12.03 -1.07 -1.77
N LEU A 63 11.90 -0.40 -2.90
CA LEU A 63 12.75 -0.54 -4.07
C LEU A 63 13.48 0.76 -4.37
N VAL A 64 14.74 0.67 -4.77
CA VAL A 64 15.54 1.79 -5.30
C VAL A 64 15.97 1.46 -6.71
N LYS A 65 15.79 2.38 -7.64
CA LYS A 65 16.19 2.22 -9.02
C LYS A 65 17.72 2.08 -9.12
N ASP A 66 18.20 1.01 -9.77
CA ASP A 66 19.61 0.79 -10.00
C ASP A 66 20.09 1.67 -11.15
N THR A 67 20.85 2.70 -10.80
CA THR A 67 21.45 3.63 -11.80
C THR A 67 22.75 3.09 -12.42
N CYS A 68 23.26 1.96 -11.91
CA CYS A 68 24.49 1.34 -12.37
C CYS A 68 24.28 0.25 -13.44
N ALA A 69 23.06 0.03 -13.90
CA ALA A 69 22.76 -0.94 -14.94
C ALA A 69 23.42 -0.54 -16.26
N THR A 70 24.36 -1.37 -16.74
CA THR A 70 25.23 -1.08 -17.90
C THR A 70 24.58 -1.31 -19.26
N ASN A 71 23.44 -1.97 -19.29
CA ASN A 71 22.73 -2.42 -20.51
C ASN A 71 21.47 -1.61 -20.85
N GLY A 72 21.20 -0.53 -20.13
CA GLY A 72 20.01 0.30 -20.37
C GLY A 72 18.70 -0.32 -19.84
N GLU A 73 18.77 -1.50 -19.24
CA GLU A 73 17.61 -2.12 -18.58
C GLU A 73 17.36 -1.49 -17.22
N VAL A 74 16.11 -1.18 -16.92
CA VAL A 74 15.71 -0.69 -15.60
C VAL A 74 15.68 -1.86 -14.64
N THR A 75 16.56 -1.81 -13.64
CA THR A 75 16.61 -2.79 -12.55
C THR A 75 16.35 -2.09 -11.22
N TRP A 76 15.75 -2.78 -10.30
CA TRP A 76 15.42 -2.27 -8.96
C TRP A 76 16.14 -3.06 -7.88
N LEU A 77 16.75 -2.36 -6.94
CA LEU A 77 17.39 -2.95 -5.77
C LEU A 77 16.38 -3.05 -4.65
N VAL A 78 16.18 -4.25 -4.13
CA VAL A 78 15.32 -4.47 -2.95
C VAL A 78 16.06 -4.01 -1.70
N MET A 79 15.44 -3.15 -0.91
CA MET A 79 16.03 -2.54 0.27
C MET A 79 15.54 -3.21 1.55
N GLY A 80 16.31 -4.19 2.00
CA GLY A 80 15.98 -4.94 3.21
C GLY A 80 14.94 -6.03 2.98
N GLU A 81 14.38 -6.55 4.05
CA GLU A 81 13.27 -7.50 3.99
C GLU A 81 11.95 -6.76 3.82
N GLY A 82 11.02 -7.37 3.08
CA GLY A 82 9.67 -6.86 2.98
C GLY A 82 8.95 -6.89 4.34
N LYS A 83 7.93 -6.08 4.49
CA LYS A 83 7.16 -5.96 5.73
C LYS A 83 5.70 -6.25 5.50
N TYR A 84 5.07 -6.84 6.50
CA TYR A 84 3.63 -7.01 6.55
C TYR A 84 3.02 -5.91 7.42
N LEU A 85 1.86 -5.43 7.05
CA LEU A 85 1.00 -4.68 7.98
C LEU A 85 0.60 -5.59 9.15
N ALA A 86 0.17 -4.98 10.25
CA ALA A 86 -0.36 -5.71 11.39
C ALA A 86 -1.47 -6.70 10.97
N ASP A 87 -1.62 -7.79 11.71
CA ASP A 87 -2.61 -8.82 11.38
C ASP A 87 -4.02 -8.22 11.33
N GLY A 88 -4.75 -8.61 10.28
CA GLY A 88 -6.09 -8.10 10.01
C GLY A 88 -6.14 -6.67 9.47
N VAL A 89 -5.01 -6.01 9.22
CA VAL A 89 -4.98 -4.69 8.57
C VAL A 89 -4.55 -4.82 7.12
N TYR A 90 -5.29 -4.18 6.23
CA TYR A 90 -5.07 -4.20 4.79
C TYR A 90 -5.17 -2.80 4.20
N PHE A 91 -4.49 -2.57 3.08
CA PHE A 91 -4.83 -1.42 2.24
C PHE A 91 -6.21 -1.62 1.64
N VAL A 92 -7.04 -0.61 1.67
CA VAL A 92 -8.30 -0.62 0.94
C VAL A 92 -7.98 -0.48 -0.55
N PRO A 93 -8.32 -1.48 -1.38
CA PRO A 93 -8.05 -1.43 -2.80
C PRO A 93 -8.71 -0.24 -3.50
N ASP A 94 -8.20 0.12 -4.66
CA ASP A 94 -8.74 1.19 -5.51
C ASP A 94 -10.01 0.79 -6.30
N ASP A 95 -10.50 -0.40 -6.11
CA ASP A 95 -11.73 -0.90 -6.72
C ASP A 95 -12.97 -0.32 -6.02
N ASN A 96 -13.81 0.37 -6.80
CA ASN A 96 -15.08 0.95 -6.35
C ASN A 96 -16.03 -0.07 -5.71
N GLY A 97 -15.88 -1.35 -6.00
CA GLY A 97 -16.72 -2.38 -5.43
C GLY A 97 -16.53 -2.60 -3.92
N TYR A 98 -15.44 -2.11 -3.31
CA TYR A 98 -15.28 -2.17 -1.85
C TYR A 98 -16.08 -1.09 -1.12
N SER A 99 -16.44 0.00 -1.78
CA SER A 99 -17.31 1.04 -1.23
C SER A 99 -18.76 0.56 -1.02
N GLU A 100 -19.17 -0.51 -1.72
CA GLU A 100 -20.52 -1.08 -1.56
C GLU A 100 -20.69 -1.92 -0.29
N THR A 101 -19.60 -2.46 0.25
CA THR A 101 -19.64 -3.27 1.48
C THR A 101 -19.74 -2.43 2.74
N SER A 102 -19.42 -1.15 2.68
CA SER A 102 -19.57 -0.20 3.78
C SER A 102 -20.38 0.99 3.27
N SER A 103 -21.69 0.93 3.46
CA SER A 103 -22.65 1.94 3.00
C SER A 103 -22.36 3.36 3.51
N ASN A 104 -21.42 3.51 4.44
CA ASN A 104 -21.06 4.78 5.06
C ASN A 104 -19.77 5.37 4.49
N TRP A 105 -18.96 4.62 3.75
CA TRP A 105 -17.73 5.20 3.18
C TRP A 105 -18.04 6.11 1.99
N ARG A 106 -17.34 7.22 1.93
CA ARG A 106 -17.38 8.07 0.75
C ARG A 106 -16.83 7.32 -0.47
N SER A 107 -17.27 7.70 -1.65
CA SER A 107 -16.81 7.12 -2.92
C SER A 107 -15.30 7.23 -3.18
N ASP A 108 -14.59 8.00 -2.37
CA ASP A 108 -13.14 8.19 -2.45
C ASP A 108 -12.37 7.55 -1.26
N ALA A 109 -13.04 6.73 -0.42
CA ALA A 109 -12.43 6.01 0.70
C ALA A 109 -11.65 4.77 0.25
N TYR A 110 -10.73 4.93 -0.67
CA TYR A 110 -9.84 3.88 -1.16
C TYR A 110 -8.44 4.42 -1.44
N THR A 111 -7.49 3.51 -1.57
CA THR A 111 -6.10 3.86 -1.84
C THR A 111 -5.93 4.40 -3.25
N ILE A 112 -5.16 5.48 -3.41
CA ILE A 112 -4.78 6.07 -4.69
C ILE A 112 -3.27 5.94 -4.84
N TRP A 113 -2.83 5.06 -5.71
CA TRP A 113 -1.44 4.80 -6.05
C TRP A 113 -1.27 4.58 -7.55
N SER A 114 -0.07 4.29 -7.99
CA SER A 114 0.23 4.01 -9.39
C SER A 114 0.09 2.52 -9.68
N ASP A 115 -0.41 2.23 -10.87
CA ASP A 115 -0.29 0.93 -11.50
C ASP A 115 1.05 0.85 -12.21
N SER A 116 1.67 -0.31 -12.18
CA SER A 116 2.77 -0.54 -13.09
C SER A 116 2.26 -1.41 -14.24
N GLY A 117 2.17 -0.83 -15.43
CA GLY A 117 2.07 -1.61 -16.65
C GLY A 117 3.43 -2.22 -17.06
N GLU A 118 4.49 -2.06 -16.25
CA GLU A 118 5.83 -2.48 -16.54
C GLU A 118 6.28 -3.58 -15.57
N ASP A 119 6.96 -4.59 -16.10
CA ASP A 119 7.60 -5.62 -15.30
C ASP A 119 8.79 -5.05 -14.53
N PHE A 120 8.93 -5.48 -13.29
CA PHE A 120 10.04 -5.08 -12.44
C PHE A 120 11.11 -6.16 -12.42
N ARG A 121 12.34 -5.81 -12.85
CA ARG A 121 13.51 -6.62 -12.56
C ARG A 121 14.09 -6.22 -11.22
N LEU A 122 14.07 -7.15 -10.28
CA LEU A 122 14.55 -6.95 -8.93
C LEU A 122 15.88 -7.64 -8.71
N LYS A 123 16.81 -6.92 -8.09
CA LYS A 123 18.01 -7.51 -7.47
C LYS A 123 17.85 -7.47 -5.96
N ASP A 124 17.70 -8.65 -5.40
CA ASP A 124 17.61 -8.86 -3.96
C ASP A 124 18.94 -9.45 -3.48
N ALA A 125 19.60 -8.79 -2.54
CA ALA A 125 20.89 -9.25 -2.01
C ALA A 125 20.80 -10.64 -1.34
N PHE A 126 19.62 -11.06 -0.90
CA PHE A 126 19.39 -12.30 -0.19
C PHE A 126 18.71 -13.38 -1.04
N LYS A 127 17.83 -12.97 -1.97
CA LYS A 127 16.99 -13.88 -2.77
C LYS A 127 17.43 -13.98 -4.24
N GLY A 128 18.44 -13.19 -4.63
CA GLY A 128 18.93 -13.16 -6.01
C GLY A 128 18.06 -12.30 -6.94
N GLU A 129 18.21 -12.50 -8.24
CA GLU A 129 17.42 -11.77 -9.23
C GLU A 129 16.05 -12.41 -9.40
N ARG A 130 15.01 -11.59 -9.44
CA ARG A 130 13.63 -12.01 -9.69
C ARG A 130 12.92 -10.99 -10.59
N GLU A 131 11.98 -11.46 -11.36
CA GLU A 131 11.11 -10.63 -12.19
C GLU A 131 9.71 -10.64 -11.59
N LEU A 132 9.10 -9.46 -11.51
CA LEU A 132 7.74 -9.27 -11.04
C LEU A 132 6.90 -8.72 -12.19
N ASN A 133 5.81 -9.40 -12.48
CA ASN A 133 4.85 -8.91 -13.46
C ASN A 133 4.12 -7.69 -12.91
N GLY A 134 4.26 -6.55 -13.60
CA GLY A 134 3.74 -5.28 -13.15
C GLY A 134 2.23 -5.13 -13.27
N GLU A 135 1.58 -5.78 -14.24
CA GLU A 135 0.16 -5.55 -14.50
C GLU A 135 -0.76 -6.10 -13.41
N THR A 136 -0.41 -7.24 -12.82
CA THR A 136 -1.29 -7.96 -11.89
C THR A 136 -0.76 -8.06 -10.48
N SER A 137 0.54 -7.84 -10.27
CA SER A 137 1.18 -8.29 -9.02
C SER A 137 1.45 -7.18 -8.02
N PHE A 138 1.50 -5.90 -8.44
CA PHE A 138 1.91 -4.81 -7.55
C PHE A 138 1.26 -3.48 -7.87
N ARG A 139 0.98 -2.73 -6.80
CA ARG A 139 0.72 -1.30 -6.83
C ARG A 139 1.90 -0.58 -6.20
N TYR A 140 2.12 0.70 -6.52
CA TYR A 140 3.25 1.41 -5.94
C TYR A 140 3.01 2.89 -5.69
N LEU A 141 3.80 3.41 -4.78
CA LEU A 141 4.00 4.83 -4.54
C LEU A 141 5.44 5.18 -4.90
N ALA A 142 5.63 6.16 -5.77
CA ALA A 142 6.95 6.56 -6.23
C ALA A 142 7.42 7.88 -5.61
N PHE A 143 8.72 7.97 -5.40
CA PHE A 143 9.44 9.16 -4.95
C PHE A 143 10.58 9.45 -5.93
N ASN A 144 10.65 10.66 -6.43
CA ASN A 144 11.72 11.08 -7.33
C ASN A 144 13.07 11.26 -6.59
N GLU A 145 14.13 11.52 -7.34
CA GLU A 145 15.51 11.67 -6.86
C GLU A 145 15.72 12.72 -5.76
N VAL A 146 14.78 13.63 -5.56
CA VAL A 146 14.81 14.63 -4.47
C VAL A 146 13.83 14.30 -3.33
N GLY A 147 13.20 13.13 -3.37
CA GLY A 147 12.27 12.67 -2.35
C GLY A 147 10.86 13.28 -2.43
N ASN A 148 10.50 13.89 -3.56
CA ASN A 148 9.14 14.34 -3.79
C ASN A 148 8.27 13.19 -4.29
N VAL A 149 7.01 13.18 -3.87
CA VAL A 149 6.03 12.19 -4.32
C VAL A 149 5.75 12.39 -5.80
N VAL A 150 5.84 11.31 -6.57
CA VAL A 150 5.38 11.26 -7.96
C VAL A 150 3.89 10.94 -7.94
N PHE A 151 3.08 11.81 -8.51
CA PHE A 151 1.64 11.60 -8.55
C PHE A 151 1.30 10.60 -9.67
N PRO A 152 0.37 9.67 -9.42
CA PRO A 152 -0.12 8.78 -10.44
C PRO A 152 -0.64 9.56 -11.64
N ASP A 153 -0.30 9.09 -12.84
CA ASP A 153 -0.85 9.69 -14.05
C ASP A 153 -2.36 9.44 -14.12
N SER A 154 -3.11 10.50 -14.27
CA SER A 154 -4.55 10.38 -14.54
C SER A 154 -4.72 9.98 -16.01
N THR A 155 -4.91 8.69 -16.27
CA THR A 155 -5.36 8.21 -17.57
C THR A 155 -6.68 8.92 -17.94
N GLY A 156 -6.64 9.83 -18.91
CA GLY A 156 -7.83 10.47 -19.42
C GLY A 156 -7.98 11.99 -19.21
N GLY A 157 -6.91 12.71 -18.84
CA GLY A 157 -6.91 14.19 -18.78
C GLY A 157 -7.65 14.77 -17.57
N GLY A 158 -7.92 13.97 -16.55
CA GLY A 158 -8.50 14.42 -15.28
C GLY A 158 -7.48 15.14 -14.38
N THR A 159 -7.97 15.81 -13.34
CA THR A 159 -7.13 16.44 -12.33
C THR A 159 -6.29 15.38 -11.62
N GLN A 160 -4.98 15.58 -11.59
CA GLN A 160 -4.04 14.68 -10.92
C GLN A 160 -4.38 14.61 -9.41
N LYS A 161 -4.77 13.42 -8.94
CA LYS A 161 -5.13 13.21 -7.53
C LYS A 161 -3.88 13.01 -6.68
N SER A 162 -3.88 13.58 -5.49
CA SER A 162 -2.84 13.30 -4.51
C SER A 162 -2.86 11.82 -4.10
N PRO A 163 -1.71 11.14 -4.07
CA PRO A 163 -1.66 9.78 -3.58
C PRO A 163 -2.22 9.68 -2.16
N ARG A 164 -3.03 8.66 -1.95
CA ARG A 164 -3.72 8.37 -0.69
C ARG A 164 -3.53 6.90 -0.38
N LEU A 165 -3.10 6.60 0.82
CA LEU A 165 -2.97 5.24 1.33
C LEU A 165 -4.02 5.05 2.42
N VAL A 166 -5.00 4.22 2.16
CA VAL A 166 -6.12 3.96 3.06
C VAL A 166 -5.96 2.57 3.65
N LEU A 167 -6.09 2.47 4.96
CA LEU A 167 -6.00 1.25 5.74
C LEU A 167 -7.34 0.96 6.40
N SER A 168 -7.72 -0.30 6.44
CA SER A 168 -8.89 -0.74 7.20
C SER A 168 -8.66 -2.12 7.79
N VAL A 169 -9.43 -2.44 8.83
CA VAL A 169 -9.47 -3.78 9.41
C VAL A 169 -10.36 -4.65 8.54
N GLY A 170 -9.80 -5.76 8.07
CA GLY A 170 -10.47 -6.67 7.16
C GLY A 170 -10.03 -8.12 7.34
N ALA A 171 -10.56 -8.97 6.50
CA ALA A 171 -10.22 -10.38 6.45
C ALA A 171 -10.25 -10.90 5.01
N PRO A 172 -9.49 -11.97 4.69
CA PRO A 172 -9.66 -12.66 3.42
C PRO A 172 -11.11 -13.14 3.25
N ASN A 173 -11.59 -13.12 2.02
CA ASN A 173 -12.92 -13.62 1.67
C ASN A 173 -12.82 -15.03 1.05
N PRO A 174 -12.97 -16.10 1.84
CA PRO A 174 -12.70 -17.47 1.37
C PRO A 174 -13.77 -18.01 0.39
N THR A 175 -14.88 -17.31 0.24
CA THR A 175 -15.98 -17.83 -0.60
C THR A 175 -15.76 -17.62 -2.10
N GLY A 176 -14.73 -16.86 -2.50
CA GLY A 176 -14.37 -16.65 -3.90
C GLY A 176 -15.44 -15.92 -4.74
N GLU A 177 -16.60 -15.63 -4.16
CA GLU A 177 -17.62 -14.82 -4.80
C GLU A 177 -17.35 -13.35 -4.54
N GLY A 178 -16.86 -12.66 -5.56
CA GLY A 178 -16.65 -11.22 -5.53
C GLY A 178 -15.22 -10.84 -5.25
N LYS A 179 -14.88 -10.39 -4.06
CA LYS A 179 -13.61 -9.74 -3.76
C LYS A 179 -12.74 -10.54 -2.80
N PRO A 180 -11.40 -10.49 -2.98
CA PRO A 180 -10.47 -11.25 -2.15
C PRO A 180 -10.51 -10.84 -0.67
N LEU A 181 -10.89 -9.59 -0.38
CA LEU A 181 -10.99 -9.06 0.97
C LEU A 181 -12.42 -8.64 1.30
N ARG A 182 -12.75 -8.66 2.58
CA ARG A 182 -13.96 -8.03 3.12
C ARG A 182 -13.61 -7.12 4.29
N PHE A 183 -14.32 -6.03 4.40
CA PHE A 183 -14.18 -5.04 5.47
C PHE A 183 -15.53 -4.95 6.20
N ASP A 184 -15.64 -5.65 7.33
CA ASP A 184 -16.91 -5.80 8.04
C ASP A 184 -17.24 -4.60 8.96
N ASN A 185 -16.22 -3.81 9.32
CA ASN A 185 -16.39 -2.64 10.19
C ASN A 185 -15.99 -1.35 9.46
N PRO A 186 -16.95 -0.56 8.98
CA PRO A 186 -16.68 0.68 8.26
C PRO A 186 -15.98 1.74 9.12
N ASP A 187 -16.15 1.71 10.45
CA ASP A 187 -15.54 2.69 11.35
C ASP A 187 -14.04 2.41 11.59
N ALA A 188 -13.58 1.20 11.25
CA ALA A 188 -12.19 0.79 11.39
C ALA A 188 -11.38 1.18 10.14
N ILE A 189 -11.33 2.47 9.83
CA ILE A 189 -10.63 3.03 8.69
C ILE A 189 -9.69 4.15 9.12
N SER A 190 -8.54 4.25 8.48
CA SER A 190 -7.60 5.36 8.61
C SER A 190 -6.76 5.50 7.35
N GLY A 191 -5.94 6.53 7.27
CA GLY A 191 -5.09 6.66 6.09
C GLY A 191 -4.10 7.79 6.17
N ILE A 192 -3.40 7.97 5.05
CA ILE A 192 -2.41 9.01 4.86
C ILE A 192 -2.62 9.64 3.48
N LEU A 193 -2.79 10.94 3.44
CA LEU A 193 -2.77 11.73 2.21
C LEU A 193 -1.36 12.30 2.01
N LEU A 194 -0.77 12.06 0.85
CA LEU A 194 0.55 12.53 0.51
C LEU A 194 0.50 13.78 -0.35
N ARG A 195 1.30 14.76 0.01
CA ARG A 195 1.43 16.02 -0.75
C ARG A 195 2.72 15.99 -1.58
N ARG A 196 2.69 16.67 -2.73
CA ARG A 196 3.80 16.67 -3.72
C ARG A 196 5.19 16.86 -3.10
N TYR A 197 5.34 17.83 -2.22
CA TYR A 197 6.62 18.15 -1.59
C TYR A 197 6.90 17.37 -0.31
N GLY A 198 6.22 16.22 -0.15
CA GLY A 198 6.49 15.25 0.88
C GLY A 198 5.88 15.56 2.25
N GLY A 199 5.04 16.56 2.35
CA GLY A 199 4.12 16.66 3.47
C GLY A 199 3.10 15.53 3.42
N PHE A 200 2.55 15.19 4.58
CA PHE A 200 1.43 14.25 4.67
C PHE A 200 0.36 14.83 5.59
N ALA A 201 -0.86 14.37 5.39
CA ALA A 201 -1.95 14.51 6.36
C ALA A 201 -2.37 13.11 6.79
N VAL A 202 -2.60 12.94 8.07
CA VAL A 202 -3.25 11.76 8.62
C VAL A 202 -4.73 11.88 8.33
N LEU A 203 -5.35 10.80 7.89
CA LEU A 203 -6.78 10.72 7.64
C LEU A 203 -7.39 9.81 8.71
N GLU A 204 -8.45 10.28 9.34
CA GLU A 204 -9.23 9.58 10.32
C GLU A 204 -10.65 9.32 9.78
N LEU A 205 -11.49 8.63 10.54
CA LEU A 205 -12.85 8.26 10.12
C LEU A 205 -13.63 9.46 9.52
N ASP A 206 -13.62 10.58 10.20
CA ASP A 206 -14.36 11.80 9.78
C ASP A 206 -13.93 12.33 8.39
N ASP A 207 -12.73 11.96 7.91
CA ASP A 207 -12.25 12.33 6.58
C ASP A 207 -12.84 11.44 5.47
N PHE A 208 -13.50 10.34 5.83
CA PHE A 208 -14.08 9.35 4.93
C PHE A 208 -15.61 9.32 4.92
N GLU A 209 -16.27 10.04 5.81
CA GLU A 209 -17.74 10.18 5.92
C GLU A 209 -18.34 11.27 5.02
#